data_b18ceb0020705e6bf32163abaef293ed
#
_entry.id   b18ceb0020705e6bf32163abaef293ed
#
_cell.length_a   1.000
_cell.length_b   1.000
_cell.length_c   1.000
_cell.angle_alpha   90.00
_cell.angle_beta   90.00
_cell.angle_gamma   90.00
#
_symmetry.space_group_name_H-M   'P 1'
#
loop_
_entity.id
_entity.type
_entity.pdbx_description
1 polymer ?
#
loop_
_entity_poly.entity_id
_entity_poly.type
_entity_poly.pdbx_seq_one_letter_code
_entity_poly.pdbx_strand_id
1 'polypeptide(L)'
;MDKKNKLFVVYPLLVLSMVFWGSSFIWTKVALEHYNAFTIVFFRLIVSTIILTPVLIVTKKFKLPSKKHIHLFLLLALFEPFLYFIGEANGLDYVAPSMASVIISIIPLFTPFIAYYFLKEKVTLLNLMGIIISISGIVVLIFGKDMSLQVSIFGLLLLLLAVFSANGYSVMIKKIPDEYSILNIIFWQNVFGMLYFLPIVAIFCRDDIFVKGYNKEAFIAILQLGFFASTLAFLFYMYALKFMAITKVNVFTNVIPIFTIIISYLILDEEIGTKKVIGIFIVITGVIISQLKYKIFNPKTRNKGN
;
A
#
# COMPACT_ATOMS: atom_id res chain seq x y z
N MET A 1 -21.47 -21.26 -0.91
CA MET A 1 -21.85 -19.92 -0.43
C MET A 1 -22.22 -19.05 -1.62
N ASP A 2 -23.40 -18.45 -1.58
CA ASP A 2 -23.89 -17.55 -2.63
C ASP A 2 -22.95 -16.32 -2.77
N LYS A 3 -22.83 -15.78 -3.98
CA LYS A 3 -21.96 -14.62 -4.29
C LYS A 3 -22.22 -13.42 -3.35
N LYS A 4 -23.49 -13.26 -2.93
CA LYS A 4 -23.92 -12.22 -1.99
C LYS A 4 -23.37 -12.43 -0.58
N ASN A 5 -23.35 -13.68 -0.10
CA ASN A 5 -22.82 -14.04 1.23
C ASN A 5 -21.29 -13.91 1.30
N LYS A 6 -20.57 -14.15 0.16
CA LYS A 6 -19.12 -13.95 0.10
C LYS A 6 -18.74 -12.48 0.21
N LEU A 7 -19.49 -11.57 -0.43
CA LEU A 7 -19.23 -10.13 -0.35
C LEU A 7 -19.43 -9.59 1.06
N PHE A 8 -20.35 -10.14 1.85
CA PHE A 8 -20.55 -9.74 3.23
C PHE A 8 -19.32 -9.97 4.12
N VAL A 9 -18.51 -10.99 3.81
CA VAL A 9 -17.25 -11.27 4.50
C VAL A 9 -16.07 -10.46 3.91
N VAL A 10 -16.07 -10.25 2.58
CA VAL A 10 -14.97 -9.58 1.89
C VAL A 10 -14.84 -8.12 2.31
N TYR A 11 -15.95 -7.38 2.44
CA TYR A 11 -15.87 -5.95 2.80
C TYR A 11 -15.26 -5.68 4.18
N PRO A 12 -15.67 -6.36 5.28
CA PRO A 12 -15.03 -6.19 6.59
C PRO A 12 -13.53 -6.54 6.57
N LEU A 13 -13.15 -7.64 5.90
CA LEU A 13 -11.74 -8.02 5.78
C LEU A 13 -10.93 -6.97 5.03
N LEU A 14 -11.50 -6.40 3.96
CA LEU A 14 -10.85 -5.33 3.20
C LEU A 14 -10.70 -4.05 4.03
N VAL A 15 -11.70 -3.68 4.82
CA VAL A 15 -11.59 -2.55 5.75
C VAL A 15 -10.53 -2.81 6.82
N LEU A 16 -10.48 -4.02 7.40
CA LEU A 16 -9.41 -4.41 8.34
C LEU A 16 -8.01 -4.31 7.72
N SER A 17 -7.88 -4.69 6.44
CA SER A 17 -6.63 -4.50 5.71
C SER A 17 -6.20 -3.02 5.70
N MET A 18 -7.15 -2.09 5.45
CA MET A 18 -6.87 -0.65 5.45
C MET A 18 -6.54 -0.11 6.85
N VAL A 19 -7.18 -0.64 7.91
CA VAL A 19 -6.83 -0.33 9.30
C VAL A 19 -5.38 -0.73 9.60
N PHE A 20 -4.99 -1.96 9.24
CA PHE A 20 -3.65 -2.45 9.49
C PHE A 20 -2.59 -1.68 8.69
N TRP A 21 -2.86 -1.36 7.43
CA TRP A 21 -1.97 -0.51 6.66
C TRP A 21 -1.95 0.94 7.17
N GLY A 22 -3.09 1.49 7.61
CA GLY A 22 -3.11 2.80 8.27
C GLY A 22 -2.26 2.85 9.54
N SER A 23 -2.35 1.79 10.37
CA SER A 23 -1.53 1.64 11.58
C SER A 23 -0.04 1.43 11.26
N SER A 24 0.29 0.81 10.13
CA SER A 24 1.68 0.52 9.77
C SER A 24 2.54 1.77 9.61
N PHE A 25 1.97 2.90 9.20
CA PHE A 25 2.69 4.18 9.14
C PHE A 25 3.21 4.62 10.50
N ILE A 26 2.39 4.41 11.55
CA ILE A 26 2.76 4.76 12.93
C ILE A 26 3.80 3.77 13.46
N TRP A 27 3.58 2.47 13.30
CA TRP A 27 4.53 1.45 13.73
C TRP A 27 5.89 1.60 13.03
N THR A 28 5.89 1.94 11.73
CA THR A 28 7.14 2.24 11.01
C THR A 28 7.80 3.47 11.61
N LYS A 29 7.06 4.56 11.91
CA LYS A 29 7.62 5.77 12.51
C LYS A 29 8.24 5.52 13.88
N VAL A 30 7.57 4.76 14.74
CA VAL A 30 8.11 4.34 16.06
C VAL A 30 9.38 3.50 15.89
N ALA A 31 9.42 2.57 14.94
CA ALA A 31 10.61 1.76 14.71
C ALA A 31 11.78 2.56 14.14
N LEU A 32 11.51 3.60 13.33
CA LEU A 32 12.52 4.51 12.75
C LEU A 32 13.26 5.36 13.79
N GLU A 33 12.71 5.54 14.99
CA GLU A 33 13.41 6.21 16.08
C GLU A 33 14.67 5.45 16.54
N HIS A 34 14.75 4.15 16.23
CA HIS A 34 15.87 3.32 16.68
C HIS A 34 16.59 2.61 15.54
N TYR A 35 15.87 2.09 14.55
CA TYR A 35 16.44 1.32 13.43
C TYR A 35 16.29 2.06 12.10
N ASN A 36 17.18 1.75 11.15
CA ASN A 36 17.07 2.23 9.77
C ASN A 36 15.87 1.59 9.05
N ALA A 37 15.27 2.32 8.11
CA ALA A 37 14.14 1.85 7.32
C ALA A 37 14.37 0.48 6.67
N PHE A 38 15.56 0.23 6.11
CA PHE A 38 15.89 -1.06 5.48
C PHE A 38 15.89 -2.21 6.47
N THR A 39 16.40 -1.98 7.69
CA THR A 39 16.41 -2.96 8.80
C THR A 39 14.98 -3.30 9.20
N ILE A 40 14.13 -2.29 9.38
CA ILE A 40 12.72 -2.47 9.76
C ILE A 40 12.01 -3.32 8.71
N VAL A 41 12.17 -2.97 7.42
CA VAL A 41 11.52 -3.72 6.33
C VAL A 41 12.03 -5.15 6.26
N PHE A 42 13.33 -5.36 6.36
CA PHE A 42 13.91 -6.70 6.34
C PHE A 42 13.35 -7.59 7.46
N PHE A 43 13.33 -7.11 8.70
CA PHE A 43 12.82 -7.87 9.83
C PHE A 43 11.30 -8.08 9.79
N ARG A 44 10.49 -7.12 9.32
CA ARG A 44 9.05 -7.34 9.17
C ARG A 44 8.74 -8.44 8.15
N LEU A 45 9.55 -8.57 7.08
CA LEU A 45 9.40 -9.65 6.09
C LEU A 45 9.81 -11.01 6.68
N ILE A 46 10.85 -11.05 7.52
CA ILE A 46 11.23 -12.25 8.28
C ILE A 46 10.08 -12.70 9.17
N VAL A 47 9.53 -11.80 9.98
CA VAL A 47 8.40 -12.09 10.88
C VAL A 47 7.22 -12.65 10.09
N SER A 48 6.83 -12.00 9.00
CA SER A 48 5.74 -12.48 8.14
C SER A 48 6.03 -13.86 7.54
N THR A 49 7.26 -14.10 7.09
CA THR A 49 7.66 -15.40 6.52
C THR A 49 7.63 -16.52 7.58
N ILE A 50 8.12 -16.25 8.80
CA ILE A 50 8.05 -17.20 9.92
C ILE A 50 6.60 -17.56 10.25
N ILE A 51 5.67 -16.59 10.23
CA ILE A 51 4.25 -16.82 10.50
C ILE A 51 3.60 -17.64 9.39
N LEU A 52 3.90 -17.34 8.12
CA LEU A 52 3.30 -18.00 6.97
C LEU A 52 3.80 -19.43 6.76
N THR A 53 5.04 -19.75 7.17
CA THR A 53 5.65 -21.07 7.00
C THR A 53 4.80 -22.20 7.60
N PRO A 54 4.47 -22.20 8.91
CA PRO A 54 3.65 -23.28 9.50
C PRO A 54 2.25 -23.33 8.90
N VAL A 55 1.66 -22.17 8.56
CA VAL A 55 0.33 -22.13 7.93
C VAL A 55 0.35 -22.82 6.56
N LEU A 56 1.39 -22.60 5.75
CA LEU A 56 1.54 -23.23 4.45
C LEU A 56 1.77 -24.75 4.56
N ILE A 57 2.55 -25.18 5.55
CA ILE A 57 2.83 -26.62 5.80
C ILE A 57 1.54 -27.32 6.23
N VAL A 58 0.85 -26.81 7.26
CA VAL A 58 -0.37 -27.41 7.81
C VAL A 58 -1.49 -27.44 6.77
N THR A 59 -1.65 -26.38 5.99
CA THR A 59 -2.67 -26.30 4.93
C THR A 59 -2.30 -27.05 3.65
N LYS A 60 -1.08 -27.63 3.58
CA LYS A 60 -0.53 -28.31 2.40
C LYS A 60 -0.55 -27.43 1.14
N LYS A 61 -0.39 -26.11 1.30
CA LYS A 61 -0.42 -25.12 0.20
C LYS A 61 0.96 -24.65 -0.20
N PHE A 62 2.03 -25.18 0.39
CA PHE A 62 3.39 -24.83 0.01
C PHE A 62 3.70 -25.36 -1.39
N LYS A 63 4.05 -24.45 -2.30
CA LYS A 63 4.38 -24.77 -3.69
C LYS A 63 5.55 -23.89 -4.12
N LEU A 64 6.62 -24.50 -4.62
CA LEU A 64 7.74 -23.77 -5.19
C LEU A 64 7.34 -23.10 -6.50
N PRO A 65 7.76 -21.84 -6.76
CA PRO A 65 7.63 -21.23 -8.06
C PRO A 65 8.32 -22.06 -9.13
N SER A 66 7.60 -22.42 -10.18
CA SER A 66 8.21 -23.15 -11.30
C SER A 66 9.24 -22.27 -12.01
N LYS A 67 10.21 -22.87 -12.71
CA LYS A 67 11.21 -22.15 -13.53
C LYS A 67 10.58 -21.18 -14.50
N LYS A 68 9.39 -21.51 -15.02
CA LYS A 68 8.60 -20.67 -15.93
C LYS A 68 8.02 -19.44 -15.25
N HIS A 69 7.69 -19.50 -13.95
CA HIS A 69 6.96 -18.45 -13.24
C HIS A 69 7.83 -17.66 -12.26
N ILE A 70 9.05 -18.12 -11.96
CA ILE A 70 9.92 -17.47 -10.95
C ILE A 70 10.18 -15.98 -11.25
N HIS A 71 10.33 -15.63 -12.53
CA HIS A 71 10.54 -14.23 -12.93
C HIS A 71 9.34 -13.33 -12.58
N LEU A 72 8.10 -13.88 -12.57
CA LEU A 72 6.91 -13.13 -12.15
C LEU A 72 6.94 -12.83 -10.65
N PHE A 73 7.39 -13.79 -9.84
CA PHE A 73 7.54 -13.61 -8.39
C PHE A 73 8.69 -12.63 -8.07
N LEU A 74 9.80 -12.71 -8.80
CA LEU A 74 10.90 -11.75 -8.67
C LEU A 74 10.43 -10.33 -9.00
N LEU A 75 9.73 -10.14 -10.12
CA LEU A 75 9.18 -8.83 -10.48
C LEU A 75 8.10 -8.36 -9.49
N LEU A 76 7.27 -9.27 -8.99
CA LEU A 76 6.28 -8.95 -7.95
C LEU A 76 6.97 -8.40 -6.70
N ALA A 77 7.99 -9.10 -6.20
CA ALA A 77 8.75 -8.72 -5.02
C ALA A 77 9.62 -7.45 -5.26
N LEU A 78 10.08 -7.23 -6.51
CA LEU A 78 10.79 -6.02 -6.88
C LEU A 78 9.89 -4.79 -6.74
N PHE A 79 8.65 -4.85 -7.25
CA PHE A 79 7.71 -3.74 -7.08
C PHE A 79 7.28 -3.61 -5.63
N GLU A 80 6.85 -4.69 -5.01
CA GLU A 80 6.46 -4.72 -3.60
C GLU A 80 6.80 -6.10 -3.00
N PRO A 81 7.68 -6.14 -1.99
CA PRO A 81 8.00 -5.09 -1.02
C PRO A 81 9.20 -4.18 -1.35
N PHE A 82 10.05 -4.47 -2.36
CA PHE A 82 11.35 -3.81 -2.46
C PHE A 82 11.24 -2.31 -2.77
N LEU A 83 10.84 -1.93 -3.99
CA LEU A 83 10.76 -0.52 -4.38
C LEU A 83 9.70 0.25 -3.58
N TYR A 84 8.58 -0.39 -3.26
CA TYR A 84 7.53 0.23 -2.46
C TYR A 84 8.06 0.65 -1.09
N PHE A 85 8.69 -0.25 -0.34
CA PHE A 85 9.17 0.11 1.01
C PHE A 85 10.46 0.93 0.99
N ILE A 86 11.27 0.89 -0.07
CA ILE A 86 12.32 1.91 -0.26
C ILE A 86 11.66 3.29 -0.27
N GLY A 87 10.56 3.45 -1.00
CA GLY A 87 9.85 4.71 -1.07
C GLY A 87 9.13 5.06 0.23
N GLU A 88 8.28 4.17 0.74
CA GLU A 88 7.41 4.44 1.89
C GLU A 88 8.19 4.57 3.19
N ALA A 89 9.01 3.57 3.54
CA ALA A 89 9.67 3.55 4.84
C ALA A 89 10.74 4.64 4.97
N ASN A 90 11.56 4.88 3.91
CA ASN A 90 12.49 6.00 3.94
C ASN A 90 11.76 7.36 3.76
N GLY A 91 10.62 7.40 3.06
CA GLY A 91 9.80 8.61 2.97
C GLY A 91 9.30 9.10 4.32
N LEU A 92 9.00 8.17 5.25
CA LEU A 92 8.55 8.46 6.61
C LEU A 92 9.65 9.09 7.51
N ASP A 93 10.91 9.03 7.13
CA ASP A 93 11.95 9.81 7.80
C ASP A 93 11.80 11.33 7.57
N TYR A 94 11.26 11.70 6.42
CA TYR A 94 11.15 13.08 5.94
C TYR A 94 9.75 13.66 5.99
N VAL A 95 8.73 12.82 6.15
CA VAL A 95 7.31 13.21 6.05
C VAL A 95 6.53 12.59 7.19
N ALA A 96 5.65 13.37 7.81
CA ALA A 96 4.79 12.89 8.88
C ALA A 96 3.84 11.75 8.39
N PRO A 97 3.51 10.76 9.24
CA PRO A 97 2.67 9.62 8.86
C PRO A 97 1.32 10.00 8.25
N SER A 98 0.64 11.02 8.78
CA SER A 98 -0.62 11.51 8.24
C SER A 98 -0.47 11.97 6.78
N MET A 99 0.57 12.74 6.48
CA MET A 99 0.86 13.25 5.14
C MET A 99 1.29 12.12 4.19
N ALA A 100 2.16 11.23 4.65
CA ALA A 100 2.63 10.08 3.86
C ALA A 100 1.45 9.20 3.44
N SER A 101 0.53 8.89 4.34
CA SER A 101 -0.66 8.08 4.04
C SER A 101 -1.57 8.73 2.99
N VAL A 102 -1.72 10.07 3.02
CA VAL A 102 -2.50 10.79 2.01
C VAL A 102 -1.82 10.73 0.64
N ILE A 103 -0.49 10.89 0.57
CA ILE A 103 0.24 10.76 -0.70
C ILE A 103 0.11 9.32 -1.23
N ILE A 104 0.25 8.31 -0.39
CA ILE A 104 0.06 6.91 -0.79
C ILE A 104 -1.38 6.64 -1.26
N SER A 105 -2.39 7.30 -0.69
CA SER A 105 -3.79 7.12 -1.09
C SER A 105 -4.10 7.59 -2.53
N ILE A 106 -3.18 8.27 -3.21
CA ILE A 106 -3.32 8.61 -4.64
C ILE A 106 -3.03 7.43 -5.60
N ILE A 107 -2.58 6.28 -5.10
CA ILE A 107 -2.35 5.07 -5.91
C ILE A 107 -3.50 4.82 -6.91
N PRO A 108 -4.79 4.86 -6.51
CA PRO A 108 -5.91 4.62 -7.43
C PRO A 108 -6.05 5.65 -8.55
N LEU A 109 -5.43 6.81 -8.48
CA LEU A 109 -5.47 7.81 -9.56
C LEU A 109 -4.73 7.31 -10.80
N PHE A 110 -3.66 6.56 -10.60
CA PHE A 110 -2.85 6.02 -11.70
C PHE A 110 -3.38 4.70 -12.25
N THR A 111 -4.25 4.01 -11.47
CA THR A 111 -4.85 2.73 -11.89
C THR A 111 -5.57 2.80 -13.25
N PRO A 112 -6.36 3.85 -13.61
CA PRO A 112 -6.99 3.94 -14.92
C PRO A 112 -6.02 4.00 -16.09
N PHE A 113 -4.86 4.67 -15.94
CA PHE A 113 -3.84 4.73 -17.01
C PHE A 113 -3.18 3.37 -17.23
N ILE A 114 -2.92 2.65 -16.15
CA ILE A 114 -2.37 1.31 -16.18
C ILE A 114 -3.39 0.34 -16.80
N ALA A 115 -4.66 0.45 -16.42
CA ALA A 115 -5.74 -0.31 -17.01
C ALA A 115 -5.92 0.03 -18.51
N TYR A 116 -5.74 1.28 -18.91
CA TYR A 116 -5.73 1.67 -20.32
C TYR A 116 -4.61 0.98 -21.09
N TYR A 117 -3.38 1.03 -20.59
CA TYR A 117 -2.23 0.47 -21.28
C TYR A 117 -2.26 -1.06 -21.36
N PHE A 118 -2.57 -1.74 -20.23
CA PHE A 118 -2.52 -3.20 -20.14
C PHE A 118 -3.84 -3.90 -20.46
N LEU A 119 -4.99 -3.26 -20.20
CA LEU A 119 -6.33 -3.84 -20.36
C LEU A 119 -7.13 -3.14 -21.46
N LYS A 120 -6.58 -2.11 -22.11
CA LYS A 120 -7.22 -1.29 -23.15
C LYS A 120 -8.53 -0.64 -22.68
N GLU A 121 -8.66 -0.38 -21.38
CA GLU A 121 -9.79 0.37 -20.82
C GLU A 121 -9.66 1.86 -21.16
N LYS A 122 -10.79 2.56 -21.41
CA LYS A 122 -10.76 3.99 -21.75
C LYS A 122 -10.59 4.86 -20.51
N VAL A 123 -9.64 5.79 -20.55
CA VAL A 123 -9.54 6.86 -19.55
C VAL A 123 -10.69 7.85 -19.79
N THR A 124 -11.40 8.21 -18.72
CA THR A 124 -12.57 9.10 -18.78
C THR A 124 -12.22 10.53 -18.36
N LEU A 125 -13.04 11.50 -18.73
CA LEU A 125 -12.89 12.89 -18.26
C LEU A 125 -12.95 12.97 -16.72
N LEU A 126 -13.77 12.13 -16.08
CA LEU A 126 -13.84 12.08 -14.61
C LEU A 126 -12.53 11.62 -13.97
N ASN A 127 -11.79 10.70 -14.63
CA ASN A 127 -10.45 10.33 -14.15
C ASN A 127 -9.52 11.55 -14.15
N LEU A 128 -9.49 12.33 -15.26
CA LEU A 128 -8.64 13.52 -15.36
C LEU A 128 -9.04 14.62 -14.36
N MET A 129 -10.34 14.90 -14.21
CA MET A 129 -10.83 15.87 -13.22
C MET A 129 -10.45 15.44 -11.80
N GLY A 130 -10.65 14.17 -11.45
CA GLY A 130 -10.29 13.65 -10.14
C GLY A 130 -8.80 13.79 -9.84
N ILE A 131 -7.93 13.58 -10.84
CA ILE A 131 -6.48 13.77 -10.72
C ILE A 131 -6.15 15.25 -10.44
N ILE A 132 -6.70 16.19 -11.22
CA ILE A 132 -6.45 17.62 -11.02
C ILE A 132 -6.89 18.05 -9.61
N ILE A 133 -8.05 17.62 -9.15
CA ILE A 133 -8.56 17.91 -7.81
C ILE A 133 -7.62 17.31 -6.74
N SER A 134 -7.20 16.05 -6.87
CA SER A 134 -6.28 15.43 -5.91
C SER A 134 -4.92 16.15 -5.87
N ILE A 135 -4.35 16.50 -7.02
CA ILE A 135 -3.08 17.25 -7.08
C ILE A 135 -3.25 18.61 -6.38
N SER A 136 -4.36 19.33 -6.59
CA SER A 136 -4.58 20.59 -5.88
C SER A 136 -4.65 20.42 -4.37
N GLY A 137 -5.24 19.32 -3.87
CA GLY A 137 -5.23 18.97 -2.44
C GLY A 137 -3.82 18.68 -1.91
N ILE A 138 -2.98 17.98 -2.68
CA ILE A 138 -1.57 17.74 -2.32
C ILE A 138 -0.81 19.07 -2.26
N VAL A 139 -1.03 19.98 -3.22
CA VAL A 139 -0.40 21.32 -3.20
C VAL A 139 -0.81 22.07 -1.92
N VAL A 140 -2.08 22.03 -1.52
CA VAL A 140 -2.54 22.63 -0.24
C VAL A 140 -1.82 22.03 0.96
N LEU A 141 -1.52 20.73 0.95
CA LEU A 141 -0.80 20.04 2.04
C LEU A 141 0.69 20.40 2.08
N ILE A 142 1.33 20.50 0.91
CA ILE A 142 2.78 20.68 0.79
C ILE A 142 3.21 22.11 1.13
N PHE A 143 2.43 23.11 0.76
CA PHE A 143 2.79 24.52 0.97
C PHE A 143 2.20 25.11 2.25
N GLY A 144 3.00 25.86 3.01
CA GLY A 144 2.58 26.65 4.15
C GLY A 144 1.70 27.86 3.80
N LYS A 145 1.29 28.66 4.80
CA LYS A 145 0.55 29.89 4.57
C LYS A 145 1.37 30.96 3.82
N ASP A 146 2.66 30.94 4.04
CA ASP A 146 3.70 31.79 3.44
C ASP A 146 4.31 31.22 2.15
N MET A 147 3.66 30.20 1.55
CA MET A 147 4.16 29.46 0.40
C MET A 147 5.49 28.72 0.66
N SER A 148 5.90 28.59 1.92
CA SER A 148 7.04 27.73 2.29
C SER A 148 6.67 26.25 2.14
N LEU A 149 7.68 25.44 1.78
CA LEU A 149 7.50 23.98 1.71
C LEU A 149 7.43 23.41 3.13
N GLN A 150 6.32 22.74 3.46
CA GLN A 150 6.11 22.05 4.73
C GLN A 150 6.58 20.58 4.70
N VAL A 151 7.03 20.12 3.54
CA VAL A 151 7.43 18.73 3.32
C VAL A 151 8.75 18.71 2.57
N SER A 152 9.62 17.77 2.92
CA SER A 152 10.84 17.53 2.15
C SER A 152 10.48 17.05 0.73
N ILE A 153 11.06 17.70 -0.30
CA ILE A 153 10.91 17.27 -1.69
C ILE A 153 11.44 15.84 -1.87
N PHE A 154 12.54 15.51 -1.19
CA PHE A 154 13.11 14.17 -1.24
C PHE A 154 12.14 13.12 -0.67
N GLY A 155 11.52 13.40 0.49
CA GLY A 155 10.48 12.54 1.07
C GLY A 155 9.27 12.37 0.14
N LEU A 156 8.84 13.46 -0.53
CA LEU A 156 7.75 13.39 -1.52
C LEU A 156 8.11 12.48 -2.71
N LEU A 157 9.33 12.60 -3.25
CA LEU A 157 9.80 11.76 -4.36
C LEU A 157 9.86 10.27 -3.95
N LEU A 158 10.29 9.97 -2.73
CA LEU A 158 10.29 8.63 -2.17
C LEU A 158 8.87 8.06 -2.08
N LEU A 159 7.90 8.84 -1.58
CA LEU A 159 6.50 8.42 -1.51
C LEU A 159 5.88 8.24 -2.91
N LEU A 160 6.24 9.07 -3.88
CA LEU A 160 5.81 8.87 -5.28
C LEU A 160 6.42 7.60 -5.88
N LEU A 161 7.67 7.24 -5.55
CA LEU A 161 8.25 5.94 -5.92
C LEU A 161 7.39 4.80 -5.39
N ALA A 162 6.94 4.86 -4.13
CA ALA A 162 6.03 3.87 -3.56
C ALA A 162 4.70 3.80 -4.32
N VAL A 163 4.09 4.95 -4.66
CA VAL A 163 2.85 5.03 -5.44
C VAL A 163 2.98 4.33 -6.80
N PHE A 164 4.04 4.60 -7.55
CA PHE A 164 4.27 3.95 -8.85
C PHE A 164 4.58 2.47 -8.70
N SER A 165 5.33 2.09 -7.67
CA SER A 165 5.64 0.68 -7.37
C SER A 165 4.39 -0.13 -7.04
N ALA A 166 3.48 0.39 -6.20
CA ALA A 166 2.21 -0.27 -5.89
C ALA A 166 1.34 -0.49 -7.14
N ASN A 167 1.39 0.45 -8.09
CA ASN A 167 0.71 0.27 -9.37
C ASN A 167 1.35 -0.83 -10.22
N GLY A 168 2.69 -0.92 -10.26
CA GLY A 168 3.42 -2.02 -10.91
C GLY A 168 3.11 -3.37 -10.25
N TYR A 169 3.08 -3.42 -8.92
CA TYR A 169 2.65 -4.58 -8.16
C TYR A 169 1.25 -5.06 -8.54
N SER A 170 0.28 -4.15 -8.64
CA SER A 170 -1.09 -4.46 -9.02
C SER A 170 -1.19 -5.14 -10.39
N VAL A 171 -0.29 -4.81 -11.33
CA VAL A 171 -0.19 -5.49 -12.64
C VAL A 171 0.44 -6.86 -12.49
N MET A 172 1.52 -6.97 -11.72
CA MET A 172 2.25 -8.23 -11.58
C MET A 172 1.41 -9.29 -10.87
N ILE A 173 0.65 -8.93 -9.83
CA ILE A 173 -0.20 -9.88 -9.12
C ILE A 173 -1.25 -10.54 -10.04
N LYS A 174 -1.75 -9.82 -11.03
CA LYS A 174 -2.68 -10.39 -12.04
C LYS A 174 -2.03 -11.38 -13.00
N LYS A 175 -0.71 -11.32 -13.15
CA LYS A 175 0.05 -12.23 -14.03
C LYS A 175 0.46 -13.51 -13.31
N ILE A 176 0.38 -13.57 -11.99
CA ILE A 176 0.65 -14.80 -11.24
C ILE A 176 -0.46 -15.81 -11.53
N PRO A 177 -0.13 -17.05 -11.96
CA PRO A 177 -1.11 -18.07 -12.27
C PRO A 177 -1.96 -18.48 -11.04
N ASP A 178 -3.25 -18.80 -11.28
CA ASP A 178 -4.21 -19.21 -10.25
C ASP A 178 -3.83 -20.50 -9.50
N GLU A 179 -2.85 -21.26 -10.02
CA GLU A 179 -2.33 -22.46 -9.37
C GLU A 179 -1.59 -22.17 -8.04
N TYR A 180 -1.20 -20.92 -7.80
CA TYR A 180 -0.57 -20.47 -6.57
C TYR A 180 -1.62 -19.92 -5.61
N SER A 181 -1.66 -20.44 -4.39
CA SER A 181 -2.56 -19.92 -3.35
C SER A 181 -2.10 -18.51 -2.90
N ILE A 182 -3.04 -17.70 -2.39
CA ILE A 182 -2.73 -16.36 -1.86
C ILE A 182 -1.61 -16.42 -0.81
N LEU A 183 -1.68 -17.40 0.11
CA LEU A 183 -0.65 -17.60 1.13
C LEU A 183 0.73 -17.85 0.51
N ASN A 184 0.76 -18.65 -0.57
CA ASN A 184 1.99 -18.97 -1.27
C ASN A 184 2.58 -17.77 -2.01
N ILE A 185 1.71 -16.91 -2.57
CA ILE A 185 2.14 -15.68 -3.24
C ILE A 185 2.78 -14.72 -2.24
N ILE A 186 2.13 -14.47 -1.10
CA ILE A 186 2.66 -13.58 -0.05
C ILE A 186 3.98 -14.13 0.51
N PHE A 187 4.04 -15.43 0.74
CA PHE A 187 5.26 -16.09 1.24
C PHE A 187 6.45 -15.85 0.31
N TRP A 188 6.31 -16.15 -0.99
CA TRP A 188 7.41 -15.97 -1.94
C TRP A 188 7.72 -14.51 -2.22
N GLN A 189 6.73 -13.63 -2.21
CA GLN A 189 6.91 -12.18 -2.24
C GLN A 189 7.81 -11.71 -1.09
N ASN A 190 7.56 -12.17 0.13
CA ASN A 190 8.38 -11.85 1.30
C ASN A 190 9.78 -12.44 1.20
N VAL A 191 9.91 -13.71 0.79
CA VAL A 191 11.22 -14.38 0.64
C VAL A 191 12.09 -13.64 -0.39
N PHE A 192 11.57 -13.34 -1.57
CA PHE A 192 12.33 -12.59 -2.58
C PHE A 192 12.56 -11.14 -2.16
N GLY A 193 11.62 -10.54 -1.46
CA GLY A 193 11.82 -9.21 -0.84
C GLY A 193 12.97 -9.20 0.15
N MET A 194 13.06 -10.19 1.04
CA MET A 194 14.20 -10.35 1.95
C MET A 194 15.53 -10.50 1.18
N LEU A 195 15.53 -11.27 0.10
CA LEU A 195 16.74 -11.44 -0.73
C LEU A 195 17.20 -10.13 -1.37
N TYR A 196 16.27 -9.23 -1.76
CA TYR A 196 16.61 -7.91 -2.25
C TYR A 196 17.14 -6.99 -1.14
N PHE A 197 16.57 -7.03 0.07
CA PHE A 197 17.02 -6.19 1.18
C PHE A 197 18.28 -6.72 1.86
N LEU A 198 18.56 -8.03 1.82
CA LEU A 198 19.68 -8.67 2.51
C LEU A 198 21.04 -8.00 2.23
N PRO A 199 21.45 -7.74 0.97
CA PRO A 199 22.74 -7.08 0.72
C PRO A 199 22.76 -5.65 1.25
N ILE A 200 21.65 -4.92 1.20
CA ILE A 200 21.57 -3.54 1.71
C ILE A 200 21.76 -3.54 3.22
N VAL A 201 21.04 -4.41 3.92
CA VAL A 201 21.11 -4.51 5.39
C VAL A 201 22.50 -4.99 5.83
N ALA A 202 23.06 -6.00 5.14
CA ALA A 202 24.38 -6.55 5.47
C ALA A 202 25.53 -5.56 5.26
N ILE A 203 25.39 -4.61 4.34
CA ILE A 203 26.46 -3.62 4.03
C ILE A 203 26.24 -2.31 4.79
N PHE A 204 25.03 -1.76 4.77
CA PHE A 204 24.74 -0.39 5.21
C PHE A 204 24.07 -0.29 6.58
N CYS A 205 23.52 -1.39 7.13
CA CYS A 205 22.76 -1.37 8.38
C CYS A 205 23.39 -2.26 9.47
N ARG A 206 24.69 -2.49 9.42
CA ARG A 206 25.40 -3.33 10.42
C ARG A 206 25.25 -2.81 11.84
N ASP A 207 25.27 -1.50 12.01
CA ASP A 207 25.18 -0.85 13.31
C ASP A 207 23.81 -1.10 13.97
N ASP A 208 22.74 -1.18 13.18
CA ASP A 208 21.41 -1.52 13.68
C ASP A 208 21.36 -2.91 14.33
N ILE A 209 22.15 -3.87 13.77
CA ILE A 209 22.16 -5.26 14.21
C ILE A 209 23.13 -5.50 15.36
N PHE A 210 24.35 -4.92 15.26
CA PHE A 210 25.46 -5.27 16.14
C PHE A 210 25.79 -4.21 17.18
N VAL A 211 25.36 -2.95 17.02
CA VAL A 211 25.77 -1.81 17.86
C VAL A 211 24.58 -1.24 18.63
N LYS A 212 23.48 -0.91 17.97
CA LYS A 212 22.33 -0.25 18.62
C LYS A 212 21.59 -1.08 19.67
N GLY A 213 21.73 -2.41 19.58
CA GLY A 213 21.13 -3.32 20.55
C GLY A 213 19.60 -3.42 20.46
N TYR A 214 19.01 -4.03 21.50
CA TYR A 214 17.58 -4.27 21.56
C TYR A 214 16.83 -3.05 22.11
N ASN A 215 15.83 -2.59 21.35
CA ASN A 215 14.84 -1.62 21.81
C ASN A 215 13.44 -2.27 21.80
N LYS A 216 12.78 -2.29 22.95
CA LYS A 216 11.49 -2.98 23.13
C LYS A 216 10.39 -2.41 22.24
N GLU A 217 10.30 -1.09 22.14
CA GLU A 217 9.23 -0.40 21.40
C GLU A 217 9.38 -0.62 19.90
N ALA A 218 10.59 -0.43 19.37
CA ALA A 218 10.90 -0.70 17.98
C ALA A 218 10.71 -2.19 17.63
N PHE A 219 11.08 -3.11 18.52
CA PHE A 219 10.88 -4.54 18.31
C PHE A 219 9.39 -4.91 18.23
N ILE A 220 8.56 -4.40 19.17
CA ILE A 220 7.12 -4.61 19.15
C ILE A 220 6.52 -4.03 17.86
N ALA A 221 6.94 -2.84 17.45
CA ALA A 221 6.49 -2.23 16.21
C ALA A 221 6.83 -3.09 14.98
N ILE A 222 8.04 -3.68 14.91
CA ILE A 222 8.44 -4.61 13.85
C ILE A 222 7.58 -5.89 13.86
N LEU A 223 7.28 -6.45 15.04
CA LEU A 223 6.37 -7.60 15.16
C LEU A 223 4.97 -7.26 14.63
N GLN A 224 4.43 -6.09 15.01
CA GLN A 224 3.14 -5.60 14.53
C GLN A 224 3.14 -5.40 13.01
N LEU A 225 4.20 -4.81 12.45
CA LEU A 225 4.38 -4.65 11.01
C LEU A 225 4.41 -6.00 10.29
N GLY A 226 5.14 -6.98 10.80
CA GLY A 226 5.24 -8.32 10.22
C GLY A 226 3.92 -9.08 10.28
N PHE A 227 3.24 -9.07 11.42
CA PHE A 227 2.01 -9.82 11.62
C PHE A 227 0.80 -9.15 10.96
N PHE A 228 0.51 -7.90 11.33
CA PHE A 228 -0.70 -7.24 10.87
C PHE A 228 -0.56 -6.70 9.45
N ALA A 229 0.50 -5.94 9.15
CA ALA A 229 0.62 -5.24 7.87
C ALA A 229 1.18 -6.14 6.76
N SER A 230 2.23 -6.93 7.03
CA SER A 230 2.86 -7.77 5.99
C SER A 230 2.20 -9.16 5.84
N THR A 231 1.41 -9.62 6.81
CA THR A 231 0.72 -10.92 6.73
C THR A 231 -0.78 -10.73 6.56
N LEU A 232 -1.49 -10.22 7.58
CA LEU A 232 -2.96 -10.19 7.59
C LEU A 232 -3.53 -9.20 6.58
N ALA A 233 -2.98 -7.99 6.50
CA ALA A 233 -3.47 -6.98 5.57
C ALA A 233 -3.34 -7.45 4.12
N PHE A 234 -2.19 -8.00 3.72
CA PHE A 234 -2.02 -8.56 2.38
C PHE A 234 -2.93 -9.76 2.13
N LEU A 235 -3.11 -10.64 3.12
CA LEU A 235 -4.02 -11.78 3.00
C LEU A 235 -5.45 -11.33 2.71
N PHE A 236 -5.94 -10.35 3.46
CA PHE A 236 -7.31 -9.83 3.33
C PHE A 236 -7.49 -9.04 2.02
N TYR A 237 -6.51 -8.21 1.66
CA TYR A 237 -6.50 -7.47 0.41
C TYR A 237 -6.49 -8.40 -0.81
N MET A 238 -5.60 -9.39 -0.85
CA MET A 238 -5.54 -10.36 -1.96
C MET A 238 -6.79 -11.23 -1.99
N TYR A 239 -7.36 -11.58 -0.83
CA TYR A 239 -8.64 -12.28 -0.77
C TYR A 239 -9.75 -11.46 -1.42
N ALA A 240 -9.81 -10.15 -1.15
CA ALA A 240 -10.77 -9.26 -1.80
C ALA A 240 -10.56 -9.18 -3.32
N LEU A 241 -9.32 -9.12 -3.80
CA LEU A 241 -8.98 -9.13 -5.24
C LEU A 241 -9.46 -10.39 -5.97
N LYS A 242 -9.61 -11.52 -5.27
CA LYS A 242 -10.15 -12.75 -5.84
C LYS A 242 -11.65 -12.63 -6.20
N PHE A 243 -12.41 -11.79 -5.47
CA PHE A 243 -13.86 -11.67 -5.62
C PHE A 243 -14.32 -10.34 -6.22
N MET A 244 -13.44 -9.34 -6.23
CA MET A 244 -13.74 -7.98 -6.67
C MET A 244 -12.74 -7.51 -7.73
N ALA A 245 -13.18 -6.58 -8.60
CA ALA A 245 -12.28 -5.91 -9.55
C ALA A 245 -11.23 -5.06 -8.79
N ILE A 246 -10.00 -4.99 -9.32
CA ILE A 246 -8.90 -4.20 -8.73
C ILE A 246 -9.33 -2.76 -8.47
N THR A 247 -9.98 -2.13 -9.45
CA THR A 247 -10.48 -0.75 -9.31
C THR A 247 -11.39 -0.55 -8.10
N LYS A 248 -12.21 -1.57 -7.75
CA LYS A 248 -13.09 -1.53 -6.57
C LYS A 248 -12.32 -1.74 -5.27
N VAL A 249 -11.34 -2.64 -5.27
CA VAL A 249 -10.51 -2.92 -4.08
C VAL A 249 -9.62 -1.72 -3.78
N ASN A 250 -8.99 -1.14 -4.79
CA ASN A 250 -8.10 0.01 -4.62
C ASN A 250 -8.81 1.27 -4.11
N VAL A 251 -10.11 1.46 -4.36
CA VAL A 251 -10.85 2.58 -3.76
C VAL A 251 -10.79 2.56 -2.22
N PHE A 252 -10.70 1.38 -1.62
CA PHE A 252 -10.62 1.25 -0.16
C PHE A 252 -9.30 1.79 0.41
N THR A 253 -8.24 1.88 -0.39
CA THR A 253 -6.99 2.48 0.09
C THR A 253 -7.16 3.94 0.51
N ASN A 254 -8.20 4.63 0.02
CA ASN A 254 -8.55 5.98 0.44
C ASN A 254 -9.01 6.07 1.91
N VAL A 255 -9.32 4.93 2.51
CA VAL A 255 -9.67 4.82 3.94
C VAL A 255 -8.41 4.81 4.82
N ILE A 256 -7.26 4.43 4.27
CA ILE A 256 -5.97 4.38 4.99
C ILE A 256 -5.66 5.70 5.71
N PRO A 257 -5.69 6.88 5.04
CA PRO A 257 -5.38 8.15 5.70
C PRO A 257 -6.28 8.45 6.90
N ILE A 258 -7.53 8.04 6.87
CA ILE A 258 -8.47 8.28 7.97
C ILE A 258 -7.95 7.60 9.24
N PHE A 259 -7.58 6.32 9.14
CA PHE A 259 -7.03 5.58 10.29
C PHE A 259 -5.65 6.10 10.68
N THR A 260 -4.78 6.36 9.70
CA THR A 260 -3.44 6.90 9.99
C THR A 260 -3.52 8.22 10.76
N ILE A 261 -4.38 9.15 10.34
CA ILE A 261 -4.53 10.46 10.99
C ILE A 261 -5.03 10.30 12.42
N ILE A 262 -6.07 9.48 12.63
CA ILE A 262 -6.61 9.25 13.99
C ILE A 262 -5.55 8.65 14.90
N ILE A 263 -4.83 7.63 14.43
CA ILE A 263 -3.83 6.93 15.25
C ILE A 263 -2.59 7.81 15.46
N SER A 264 -2.16 8.57 14.46
CA SER A 264 -1.03 9.49 14.55
C SER A 264 -1.30 10.61 15.58
N TYR A 265 -2.51 11.16 15.59
CA TYR A 265 -2.94 12.12 16.60
C TYR A 265 -2.91 11.53 18.01
N LEU A 266 -3.38 10.26 18.19
CA LEU A 266 -3.50 9.63 19.50
C LEU A 266 -2.18 9.09 20.05
N ILE A 267 -1.23 8.67 19.18
CA ILE A 267 -0.01 7.97 19.59
C ILE A 267 1.24 8.84 19.43
N LEU A 268 1.30 9.65 18.38
CA LEU A 268 2.48 10.47 18.06
C LEU A 268 2.28 11.96 18.38
N ASP A 269 1.14 12.34 18.97
CA ASP A 269 0.77 13.73 19.28
C ASP A 269 0.90 14.65 18.04
N GLU A 270 0.65 14.09 16.84
CA GLU A 270 0.77 14.84 15.58
C GLU A 270 -0.31 15.91 15.47
N GLU A 271 0.09 17.19 15.39
CA GLU A 271 -0.86 18.29 15.24
C GLU A 271 -1.58 18.24 13.88
N ILE A 272 -2.91 18.22 13.93
CA ILE A 272 -3.78 18.19 12.77
C ILE A 272 -4.44 19.56 12.60
N GLY A 273 -3.71 20.51 12.03
CA GLY A 273 -4.26 21.86 11.74
C GLY A 273 -5.35 21.81 10.67
N THR A 274 -6.24 22.83 10.69
CA THR A 274 -7.38 22.96 9.74
C THR A 274 -6.95 22.84 8.27
N LYS A 275 -5.78 23.38 7.92
CA LYS A 275 -5.24 23.30 6.56
C LYS A 275 -4.96 21.86 6.12
N LYS A 276 -4.38 21.02 7.02
CA LYS A 276 -4.18 19.58 6.78
C LYS A 276 -5.52 18.91 6.49
N VAL A 277 -6.55 19.17 7.31
CA VAL A 277 -7.89 18.58 7.14
C VAL A 277 -8.49 18.97 5.77
N ILE A 278 -8.41 20.22 5.38
CA ILE A 278 -8.90 20.70 4.08
C ILE A 278 -8.17 20.02 2.93
N GLY A 279 -6.85 19.98 2.96
CA GLY A 279 -6.04 19.34 1.92
C GLY A 279 -6.34 17.84 1.77
N ILE A 280 -6.46 17.12 2.89
CA ILE A 280 -6.86 15.71 2.93
C ILE A 280 -8.24 15.50 2.29
N PHE A 281 -9.22 16.35 2.67
CA PHE A 281 -10.56 16.25 2.14
C PHE A 281 -10.60 16.47 0.62
N ILE A 282 -9.83 17.45 0.10
CA ILE A 282 -9.70 17.70 -1.34
C ILE A 282 -9.07 16.48 -2.05
N VAL A 283 -7.98 15.89 -1.51
CA VAL A 283 -7.32 14.71 -2.09
C VAL A 283 -8.30 13.55 -2.18
N ILE A 284 -8.97 13.20 -1.07
CA ILE A 284 -9.91 12.07 -1.01
C ILE A 284 -11.08 12.30 -2.00
N THR A 285 -11.62 13.51 -2.04
CA THR A 285 -12.71 13.87 -2.97
C THR A 285 -12.26 13.68 -4.42
N GLY A 286 -11.07 14.14 -4.79
CA GLY A 286 -10.52 13.96 -6.13
C GLY A 286 -10.35 12.49 -6.49
N VAL A 287 -9.83 11.67 -5.56
CA VAL A 287 -9.68 10.22 -5.78
C VAL A 287 -11.06 9.56 -5.98
N ILE A 288 -12.05 9.88 -5.16
CA ILE A 288 -13.42 9.33 -5.32
C ILE A 288 -13.98 9.71 -6.68
N ILE A 289 -13.89 10.99 -7.10
CA ILE A 289 -14.35 11.44 -8.40
C ILE A 289 -13.67 10.67 -9.53
N SER A 290 -12.36 10.45 -9.44
CA SER A 290 -11.60 9.70 -10.45
C SER A 290 -12.09 8.25 -10.65
N GLN A 291 -12.73 7.66 -9.63
CA GLN A 291 -13.23 6.28 -9.67
C GLN A 291 -14.70 6.19 -10.12
N LEU A 292 -15.40 7.30 -10.27
CA LEU A 292 -16.78 7.29 -10.75
C LEU A 292 -16.83 6.83 -12.21
N LYS A 293 -17.64 5.81 -12.49
CA LYS A 293 -17.87 5.34 -13.86
C LYS A 293 -18.83 6.28 -14.58
N TYR A 294 -18.50 6.61 -15.84
CA TYR A 294 -19.30 7.46 -16.77
C TYR A 294 -20.72 6.93 -17.08
N LYS A 295 -21.32 6.10 -16.24
CA LYS A 295 -22.68 5.59 -16.47
C LYS A 295 -23.78 6.65 -16.33
N ILE A 296 -23.46 7.83 -15.77
CA ILE A 296 -24.48 8.88 -15.51
C ILE A 296 -24.70 9.82 -16.72
N PHE A 297 -23.81 9.84 -17.72
CA PHE A 297 -23.85 10.85 -18.79
C PHE A 297 -23.95 10.31 -20.23
N ASN A 298 -24.41 9.08 -20.49
CA ASN A 298 -24.66 8.62 -21.85
C ASN A 298 -26.17 8.52 -22.12
N PRO A 299 -26.82 9.56 -22.67
CA PRO A 299 -28.25 9.54 -23.01
C PRO A 299 -28.61 8.62 -24.20
N LYS A 300 -27.61 8.00 -24.88
CA LYS A 300 -27.82 7.22 -26.11
C LYS A 300 -28.17 5.74 -25.91
N THR A 301 -28.28 5.22 -24.68
CA THR A 301 -28.68 3.81 -24.45
C THR A 301 -30.14 3.65 -24.03
N ARG A 302 -30.98 4.69 -24.16
CA ARG A 302 -32.41 4.64 -23.77
C ARG A 302 -33.37 4.23 -24.89
N ASN A 303 -32.85 3.90 -26.10
CA ASN A 303 -33.69 3.45 -27.23
C ASN A 303 -33.06 2.20 -27.88
N LYS A 304 -33.21 1.04 -27.28
CA LYS A 304 -33.32 -0.25 -27.98
C LYS A 304 -34.17 -1.16 -27.10
N GLY A 305 -35.44 -0.91 -27.11
CA GLY A 305 -36.49 -1.78 -26.61
C GLY A 305 -37.76 -1.42 -27.39
N ASN A 306 -37.91 -2.00 -28.56
CA ASN A 306 -39.15 -2.37 -29.21
C ASN A 306 -38.88 -3.62 -30.01
#